data_06f76a18fbf5aa8e1a0a4a21987d6841
#
_entry.id   06f76a18fbf5aa8e1a0a4a21987d6841
#
_cell.length_a   1.000
_cell.length_b   1.000
_cell.length_c   1.000
_cell.angle_alpha   90.00
_cell.angle_beta   90.00
_cell.angle_gamma   90.00
#
_symmetry.space_group_name_H-M   'P 1'
#
loop_
_entity.id
_entity.type
_entity.pdbx_description
1 polymer ?
#
loop_
_entity_poly.entity_id
_entity_poly.type
_entity_poly.pdbx_seq_one_letter_code
_entity_poly.pdbx_strand_id
1 'polypeptide(L)'
;CIRDSLDEMMEKLNAILTEKVNAELEIYYIGWTDYLSNYNLTLAQMDGSVDLVGTASDWLDAWPNAKNGAFLELSEDMLKTYAPKTWESVSQDHWDLCKYNGSIYLIPEDNYAQWTNHGFIYRLDWAKEAGLTDGVKSWEDLTTYFKYVKEAYPDVIPWDSDGTPVSYTHLRAH
;
A
#
# COMPACT_ATOMS: atom_id res chain seq x y z
N CYS A 1 -4.52 18.24 -10.56
CA CYS A 1 -4.16 16.86 -10.27
C CYS A 1 -2.67 16.64 -10.55
N ILE A 2 -1.98 15.72 -9.88
CA ILE A 2 -0.53 15.46 -10.10
C ILE A 2 -0.22 15.17 -11.58
N ARG A 3 -1.13 14.57 -12.33
CA ARG A 3 -0.97 14.28 -13.75
C ARG A 3 -0.88 15.52 -14.65
N ASP A 4 -1.47 16.63 -14.24
CA ASP A 4 -1.53 17.83 -15.09
C ASP A 4 -0.21 18.61 -15.10
N SER A 5 0.68 18.32 -14.15
CA SER A 5 2.01 18.94 -14.03
C SER A 5 3.15 17.93 -14.13
N LEU A 6 2.86 16.71 -14.63
CA LEU A 6 3.85 15.63 -14.67
C LEU A 6 5.06 16.01 -15.54
N ASP A 7 4.81 16.53 -16.73
CA ASP A 7 5.87 16.86 -17.67
C ASP A 7 6.80 17.93 -17.11
N GLU A 8 6.25 19.00 -16.51
CA GLU A 8 7.06 20.04 -15.85
C GLU A 8 7.84 19.49 -14.64
N MET A 9 7.22 18.59 -13.87
CA MET A 9 7.90 17.94 -12.75
C MET A 9 9.05 17.05 -13.23
N MET A 10 8.82 16.26 -14.28
CA MET A 10 9.83 15.36 -14.85
C MET A 10 10.99 16.13 -15.46
N GLU A 11 10.73 17.23 -16.16
CA GLU A 11 11.78 18.10 -16.70
C GLU A 11 12.71 18.61 -15.58
N LYS A 12 12.14 19.15 -14.50
CA LYS A 12 12.90 19.64 -13.34
C LYS A 12 13.66 18.53 -12.61
N LEU A 13 13.00 17.38 -12.43
CA LEU A 13 13.62 16.24 -11.76
C LEU A 13 14.78 15.69 -12.59
N ASN A 14 14.58 15.48 -13.87
CA ASN A 14 15.60 14.93 -14.76
C ASN A 14 16.79 15.87 -14.92
N ALA A 15 16.58 17.20 -14.90
CA ALA A 15 17.69 18.15 -14.87
C ALA A 15 18.60 17.93 -13.62
N ILE A 16 17.99 17.68 -12.46
CA ILE A 16 18.74 17.38 -11.22
C ILE A 16 19.41 16.00 -11.29
N LEU A 17 18.71 14.99 -11.79
CA LEU A 17 19.25 13.63 -11.88
C LEU A 17 20.40 13.55 -12.87
N THR A 18 20.29 14.19 -14.03
CA THR A 18 21.36 14.26 -15.02
C THR A 18 22.61 14.92 -14.44
N GLU A 19 22.45 16.05 -13.73
CA GLU A 19 23.58 16.74 -13.10
C GLU A 19 24.25 15.90 -12.01
N LYS A 20 23.44 15.22 -11.16
CA LYS A 20 23.99 14.57 -9.96
C LYS A 20 24.45 13.13 -10.18
N VAL A 21 23.76 12.40 -11.03
CA VAL A 21 23.97 10.95 -11.17
C VAL A 21 24.07 10.50 -12.63
N ASN A 22 24.02 11.42 -13.58
CA ASN A 22 24.05 11.18 -15.02
C ASN A 22 23.00 10.13 -15.46
N ALA A 23 21.78 10.29 -14.96
CA ALA A 23 20.63 9.44 -15.27
C ALA A 23 19.38 10.27 -15.52
N GLU A 24 18.44 9.71 -16.23
CA GLU A 24 17.09 10.25 -16.43
C GLU A 24 16.07 9.23 -15.95
N LEU A 25 14.96 9.73 -15.43
CA LEU A 25 13.82 8.92 -14.99
C LEU A 25 12.68 9.04 -16.01
N GLU A 26 12.19 7.91 -16.46
CA GLU A 26 10.95 7.78 -17.20
C GLU A 26 9.94 7.02 -16.36
N ILE A 27 8.70 7.51 -16.21
CA ILE A 27 7.69 6.87 -15.38
C ILE A 27 6.64 6.22 -16.29
N TYR A 28 6.53 4.91 -16.20
CA TYR A 28 5.48 4.13 -16.84
C TYR A 28 4.31 3.92 -15.89
N TYR A 29 3.12 4.36 -16.28
CA TYR A 29 1.91 4.22 -15.48
C TYR A 29 1.02 3.08 -15.97
N ILE A 30 0.68 2.20 -15.06
CA ILE A 30 -0.34 1.17 -15.30
C ILE A 30 -1.69 1.68 -14.78
N GLY A 31 -2.73 1.56 -15.61
CA GLY A 31 -4.09 1.94 -15.23
C GLY A 31 -4.69 1.00 -14.18
N TRP A 32 -5.60 1.52 -13.35
CA TRP A 32 -6.19 0.73 -12.26
C TRP A 32 -7.03 -0.46 -12.69
N THR A 33 -7.67 -0.41 -13.86
CA THR A 33 -8.63 -1.43 -14.31
C THR A 33 -8.03 -2.83 -14.35
N ASP A 34 -6.78 -2.96 -14.82
CA ASP A 34 -6.08 -4.23 -14.93
C ASP A 34 -4.70 -4.16 -14.26
N TYR A 35 -4.60 -3.37 -13.19
CA TYR A 35 -3.32 -3.01 -12.60
C TYR A 35 -2.48 -4.22 -12.23
N LEU A 36 -3.01 -5.13 -11.42
CA LEU A 36 -2.25 -6.29 -10.93
C LEU A 36 -1.85 -7.25 -12.06
N SER A 37 -2.75 -7.48 -13.02
CA SER A 37 -2.46 -8.36 -14.16
C SER A 37 -1.36 -7.78 -15.04
N ASN A 38 -1.46 -6.50 -15.39
CA ASN A 38 -0.44 -5.83 -16.20
C ASN A 38 0.88 -5.66 -15.45
N TYR A 39 0.84 -5.41 -14.14
CA TYR A 39 2.00 -5.34 -13.28
C TYR A 39 2.79 -6.66 -13.30
N ASN A 40 2.12 -7.76 -13.00
CA ASN A 40 2.75 -9.09 -13.00
C ASN A 40 3.23 -9.52 -14.39
N LEU A 41 2.48 -9.16 -15.46
CA LEU A 41 2.90 -9.44 -16.83
C LEU A 41 4.17 -8.68 -17.21
N THR A 42 4.26 -7.40 -16.84
CA THR A 42 5.45 -6.57 -17.08
C THR A 42 6.67 -7.16 -16.38
N LEU A 43 6.53 -7.56 -15.12
CA LEU A 43 7.62 -8.17 -14.36
C LEU A 43 8.02 -9.55 -14.92
N ALA A 44 7.05 -10.33 -15.40
CA ALA A 44 7.31 -11.65 -15.97
C ALA A 44 8.09 -11.63 -17.30
N GLN A 45 8.13 -10.50 -17.99
CA GLN A 45 8.90 -10.36 -19.23
C GLN A 45 10.41 -10.47 -18.99
N MET A 46 10.89 -10.01 -17.82
CA MET A 46 12.31 -10.08 -17.41
C MET A 46 13.29 -9.60 -18.51
N ASP A 47 12.87 -8.63 -19.32
CA ASP A 47 13.60 -8.13 -20.47
C ASP A 47 14.50 -6.93 -20.15
N GLY A 48 14.52 -6.52 -18.88
CA GLY A 48 15.29 -5.36 -18.41
C GLY A 48 14.67 -4.02 -18.80
N SER A 49 13.40 -3.98 -19.20
CA SER A 49 12.71 -2.74 -19.55
C SER A 49 12.28 -1.91 -18.32
N VAL A 50 12.34 -2.50 -17.11
CA VAL A 50 11.99 -1.85 -15.86
C VAL A 50 13.15 -1.93 -14.88
N ASP A 51 13.71 -0.78 -14.52
CA ASP A 51 14.80 -0.70 -13.53
C ASP A 51 14.29 -0.63 -12.10
N LEU A 52 13.19 0.11 -11.88
CA LEU A 52 12.57 0.31 -10.57
C LEU A 52 11.06 0.11 -10.65
N VAL A 53 10.50 -0.54 -9.66
CA VAL A 53 9.06 -0.76 -9.58
C VAL A 53 8.55 -0.52 -8.17
N GLY A 54 7.43 0.19 -8.06
CA GLY A 54 6.68 0.27 -6.80
C GLY A 54 6.03 -1.08 -6.53
N THR A 55 6.19 -1.61 -5.32
CA THR A 55 5.63 -2.90 -4.93
C THR A 55 5.05 -2.87 -3.52
N ALA A 56 4.29 -3.90 -3.17
CA ALA A 56 3.74 -4.08 -1.84
C ALA A 56 3.59 -5.57 -1.54
N SER A 57 3.81 -5.95 -0.29
CA SER A 57 3.76 -7.34 0.15
C SER A 57 2.36 -7.90 0.26
N ASP A 58 1.36 -7.03 0.38
CA ASP A 58 -0.03 -7.39 0.65
C ASP A 58 -0.90 -7.50 -0.62
N TRP A 59 -0.64 -6.70 -1.67
CA TRP A 59 -1.52 -6.65 -2.84
C TRP A 59 -0.80 -6.61 -4.20
N LEU A 60 0.53 -6.44 -4.23
CA LEU A 60 1.34 -6.40 -5.47
C LEU A 60 2.25 -7.62 -5.64
N ASP A 61 1.93 -8.73 -5.00
CA ASP A 61 2.65 -10.00 -5.15
C ASP A 61 4.17 -9.89 -5.02
N ALA A 62 4.67 -9.03 -4.08
CA ALA A 62 6.10 -8.79 -3.95
C ALA A 62 6.89 -10.09 -3.73
N TRP A 63 6.43 -10.96 -2.84
CA TRP A 63 7.13 -12.21 -2.53
C TRP A 63 7.03 -13.26 -3.62
N PRO A 64 5.86 -13.49 -4.27
CA PRO A 64 5.80 -14.29 -5.49
C PRO A 64 6.76 -13.82 -6.58
N ASN A 65 6.83 -12.52 -6.83
CA ASN A 65 7.73 -11.94 -7.83
C ASN A 65 9.21 -12.08 -7.45
N ALA A 66 9.56 -11.86 -6.19
CA ALA A 66 10.92 -12.13 -5.69
C ALA A 66 11.31 -13.59 -5.85
N LYS A 67 10.43 -14.53 -5.49
CA LYS A 67 10.62 -15.97 -5.64
C LYS A 67 10.84 -16.37 -7.11
N ASN A 68 10.13 -15.73 -8.02
CA ASN A 68 10.23 -16.01 -9.46
C ASN A 68 11.44 -15.33 -10.13
N GLY A 69 12.26 -14.58 -9.38
CA GLY A 69 13.44 -13.92 -9.90
C GLY A 69 13.18 -12.60 -10.64
N ALA A 70 12.00 -12.02 -10.48
CA ALA A 70 11.66 -10.73 -11.10
C ALA A 70 12.38 -9.54 -10.44
N PHE A 71 12.87 -9.71 -9.22
CA PHE A 71 13.61 -8.69 -8.48
C PHE A 71 15.07 -9.08 -8.29
N LEU A 72 15.95 -8.09 -8.38
CA LEU A 72 17.36 -8.25 -8.07
C LEU A 72 17.55 -8.47 -6.56
N GLU A 73 18.39 -9.45 -6.21
CA GLU A 73 18.87 -9.60 -4.85
C GLU A 73 19.82 -8.43 -4.51
N LEU A 74 19.51 -7.74 -3.42
CA LEU A 74 20.27 -6.59 -2.92
C LEU A 74 21.15 -7.06 -1.76
N SER A 75 22.48 -7.16 -1.99
CA SER A 75 23.38 -7.46 -0.89
C SER A 75 23.56 -6.23 0.02
N GLU A 76 23.86 -6.46 1.30
CA GLU A 76 24.20 -5.37 2.23
C GLU A 76 25.39 -4.55 1.73
N ASP A 77 26.40 -5.19 1.15
CA ASP A 77 27.58 -4.50 0.60
C ASP A 77 27.19 -3.58 -0.58
N MET A 78 26.28 -4.03 -1.44
CA MET A 78 25.72 -3.20 -2.51
C MET A 78 24.99 -2.00 -1.94
N LEU A 79 24.09 -2.19 -0.97
CA LEU A 79 23.34 -1.12 -0.33
C LEU A 79 24.27 -0.13 0.39
N LYS A 80 25.23 -0.61 1.14
CA LYS A 80 26.24 0.22 1.81
C LYS A 80 27.12 1.03 0.84
N THR A 81 27.37 0.46 -0.33
CA THR A 81 28.23 1.11 -1.34
C THR A 81 27.47 2.16 -2.15
N TYR A 82 26.30 1.79 -2.66
CA TYR A 82 25.56 2.62 -3.63
C TYR A 82 24.43 3.42 -3.03
N ALA A 83 23.91 3.03 -1.87
CA ALA A 83 22.83 3.69 -1.16
C ALA A 83 23.14 3.85 0.35
N PRO A 84 24.31 4.37 0.76
CA PRO A 84 24.72 4.39 2.16
C PRO A 84 23.75 5.16 3.05
N LYS A 85 23.20 6.27 2.58
CA LYS A 85 22.24 7.07 3.36
C LYS A 85 20.94 6.31 3.60
N THR A 86 20.44 5.60 2.61
CA THR A 86 19.24 4.75 2.73
C THR A 86 19.53 3.60 3.70
N TRP A 87 20.69 2.95 3.57
CA TRP A 87 21.08 1.87 4.47
C TRP A 87 21.12 2.33 5.93
N GLU A 88 21.70 3.48 6.20
CA GLU A 88 21.85 4.06 7.55
C GLU A 88 20.52 4.57 8.13
N SER A 89 19.61 5.07 7.28
CA SER A 89 18.33 5.65 7.73
C SER A 89 17.28 4.61 8.10
N VAL A 90 17.37 3.41 7.55
CA VAL A 90 16.41 2.31 7.78
C VAL A 90 16.92 1.42 8.92
N SER A 91 16.04 1.12 9.88
CA SER A 91 16.38 0.24 10.99
C SER A 91 16.59 -1.20 10.52
N GLN A 92 17.41 -1.97 11.27
CA GLN A 92 17.67 -3.38 10.93
C GLN A 92 16.39 -4.21 10.90
N ASP A 93 15.46 -3.95 11.82
CA ASP A 93 14.17 -4.66 11.86
C ASP A 93 13.35 -4.43 10.59
N HIS A 94 13.41 -3.24 10.01
CA HIS A 94 12.74 -2.92 8.74
C HIS A 94 13.44 -3.56 7.55
N TRP A 95 14.77 -3.62 7.54
CA TRP A 95 15.50 -4.38 6.54
C TRP A 95 15.17 -5.87 6.60
N ASP A 96 14.97 -6.42 7.79
CA ASP A 96 14.60 -7.83 7.96
C ASP A 96 13.21 -8.15 7.39
N LEU A 97 12.28 -7.19 7.41
CA LEU A 97 10.98 -7.31 6.74
C LEU A 97 11.08 -7.30 5.20
N CYS A 98 12.18 -6.81 4.66
CA CYS A 98 12.43 -6.77 3.21
C CYS A 98 13.13 -8.03 2.67
N LYS A 99 13.30 -9.06 3.52
CA LYS A 99 14.01 -10.29 3.17
C LYS A 99 13.06 -11.41 2.74
N TYR A 100 13.49 -12.15 1.74
CA TYR A 100 12.94 -13.44 1.37
C TYR A 100 14.06 -14.48 1.39
N ASN A 101 13.89 -15.57 2.14
CA ASN A 101 14.93 -16.61 2.33
C ASN A 101 16.29 -16.06 2.77
N GLY A 102 16.32 -14.98 3.54
CA GLY A 102 17.54 -14.37 4.05
C GLY A 102 18.16 -13.29 3.16
N SER A 103 17.70 -13.12 1.93
CA SER A 103 18.18 -12.11 1.00
C SER A 103 17.23 -10.92 0.89
N ILE A 104 17.76 -9.71 0.79
CA ILE A 104 16.98 -8.47 0.65
C ILE A 104 16.56 -8.31 -0.81
N TYR A 105 15.29 -8.06 -1.06
CA TYR A 105 14.75 -7.80 -2.40
C TYR A 105 14.01 -6.46 -2.50
N LEU A 106 13.67 -5.84 -1.38
CA LEU A 106 12.88 -4.63 -1.33
C LEU A 106 13.68 -3.53 -0.62
N ILE A 107 13.51 -2.30 -1.09
CA ILE A 107 13.92 -1.10 -0.35
C ILE A 107 12.66 -0.54 0.30
N PRO A 108 12.59 -0.46 1.64
CA PRO A 108 11.38 -0.01 2.32
C PRO A 108 11.15 1.49 2.09
N GLU A 109 9.91 1.89 1.96
CA GLU A 109 9.53 3.30 1.96
C GLU A 109 9.86 3.96 3.30
N ASP A 110 9.82 3.18 4.38
CA ASP A 110 10.14 3.57 5.76
C ASP A 110 9.37 4.82 6.23
N ASN A 111 8.13 4.92 5.80
CA ASN A 111 7.27 6.04 6.15
C ASN A 111 6.56 5.78 7.48
N TYR A 112 6.96 6.54 8.51
CA TYR A 112 6.43 6.45 9.87
C TYR A 112 5.16 7.25 10.13
N ALA A 113 4.37 7.56 9.14
CA ALA A 113 3.06 8.16 9.36
C ALA A 113 2.14 7.17 10.08
N GLN A 114 2.19 7.14 11.40
CA GLN A 114 1.34 6.32 12.25
C GLN A 114 -0.07 6.91 12.36
N TRP A 115 -0.69 7.15 11.26
CA TRP A 115 -2.09 7.51 11.24
C TRP A 115 -2.85 6.49 10.41
N THR A 116 -4.04 6.19 10.83
CA THR A 116 -4.97 5.39 10.04
C THR A 116 -6.13 6.28 9.60
N ASN A 117 -6.47 6.22 8.33
CA ASN A 117 -7.67 6.84 7.78
C ASN A 117 -8.84 5.86 7.69
N HIS A 118 -8.67 4.66 8.22
CA HIS A 118 -9.74 3.68 8.31
C HIS A 118 -10.61 3.97 9.52
N GLY A 119 -11.90 3.92 9.34
CA GLY A 119 -12.87 4.15 10.38
C GLY A 119 -14.27 3.72 9.95
N PHE A 120 -15.21 3.84 10.86
CA PHE A 120 -16.60 3.56 10.59
C PHE A 120 -17.38 4.87 10.43
N ILE A 121 -18.11 4.97 9.33
CA ILE A 121 -19.12 6.02 9.14
C ILE A 121 -20.48 5.41 9.46
N TYR A 122 -21.23 6.04 10.35
CA TYR A 122 -22.52 5.56 10.78
C TYR A 122 -23.54 6.71 10.92
N ARG A 123 -24.80 6.38 10.90
CA ARG A 123 -25.89 7.35 11.11
C ARG A 123 -26.02 7.67 12.60
N LEU A 124 -25.72 8.91 12.95
CA LEU A 124 -25.76 9.38 14.35
C LEU A 124 -27.19 9.41 14.92
N ASP A 125 -28.19 9.67 14.09
CA ASP A 125 -29.59 9.59 14.49
C ASP A 125 -29.99 8.17 14.93
N TRP A 126 -29.63 7.15 14.17
CA TRP A 126 -29.84 5.75 14.52
C TRP A 126 -29.04 5.32 15.75
N ALA A 127 -27.83 5.84 15.92
CA ALA A 127 -27.05 5.58 17.13
C ALA A 127 -27.77 6.12 18.38
N LYS A 128 -28.34 7.33 18.30
CA LYS A 128 -29.11 7.90 19.39
C LYS A 128 -30.38 7.11 19.67
N GLU A 129 -31.09 6.64 18.66
CA GLU A 129 -32.26 5.76 18.81
C GLU A 129 -31.89 4.42 19.45
N ALA A 130 -30.70 3.90 19.18
CA ALA A 130 -30.14 2.72 19.84
C ALA A 130 -29.68 2.96 21.30
N GLY A 131 -29.87 4.21 21.82
CA GLY A 131 -29.44 4.59 23.16
C GLY A 131 -28.01 5.11 23.27
N LEU A 132 -27.29 5.20 22.14
CA LEU A 132 -25.91 5.69 22.06
C LEU A 132 -25.90 7.21 21.86
N THR A 133 -26.30 7.98 22.88
CA THR A 133 -26.49 9.41 22.78
C THR A 133 -25.23 10.20 22.41
N ASP A 134 -24.08 9.70 22.83
CA ASP A 134 -22.75 10.27 22.56
C ASP A 134 -22.05 9.64 21.33
N GLY A 135 -22.78 8.85 20.55
CA GLY A 135 -22.29 8.11 19.41
C GLY A 135 -21.60 6.80 19.78
N VAL A 136 -21.04 6.13 18.77
CA VAL A 136 -20.32 4.84 18.91
C VAL A 136 -18.87 5.14 19.30
N LYS A 137 -18.41 4.59 20.43
CA LYS A 137 -17.07 4.83 20.98
C LYS A 137 -16.28 3.54 21.23
N SER A 138 -16.96 2.38 21.20
CA SER A 138 -16.37 1.07 21.46
C SER A 138 -16.90 0.01 20.50
N TRP A 139 -16.30 -1.16 20.48
CA TRP A 139 -16.79 -2.32 19.72
C TRP A 139 -18.14 -2.81 20.26
N GLU A 140 -18.38 -2.68 21.55
CA GLU A 140 -19.65 -2.99 22.21
C GLU A 140 -20.74 -2.06 21.76
N ASP A 141 -20.45 -0.74 21.66
CA ASP A 141 -21.39 0.24 21.11
C ASP A 141 -21.70 -0.06 19.65
N LEU A 142 -20.69 -0.41 18.86
CA LEU A 142 -20.87 -0.79 17.46
C LEU A 142 -21.77 -2.01 17.32
N THR A 143 -21.60 -3.01 18.19
CA THR A 143 -22.44 -4.21 18.25
C THR A 143 -23.88 -3.83 18.60
N THR A 144 -24.09 -2.94 19.55
CA THR A 144 -25.41 -2.43 19.95
C THR A 144 -26.07 -1.68 18.79
N TYR A 145 -25.32 -0.83 18.11
CA TYR A 145 -25.77 -0.12 16.91
C TYR A 145 -26.24 -1.09 15.81
N PHE A 146 -25.44 -2.11 15.48
CA PHE A 146 -25.79 -3.07 14.43
C PHE A 146 -27.03 -3.92 14.77
N LYS A 147 -27.17 -4.32 16.02
CA LYS A 147 -28.38 -5.03 16.48
C LYS A 147 -29.61 -4.16 16.31
N TYR A 148 -29.53 -2.90 16.75
CA TYR A 148 -30.62 -1.96 16.59
C TYR A 148 -31.00 -1.75 15.11
N VAL A 149 -30.02 -1.50 14.24
CA VAL A 149 -30.28 -1.29 12.80
C VAL A 149 -30.93 -2.52 12.19
N LYS A 150 -30.47 -3.71 12.53
CA LYS A 150 -31.05 -4.96 12.02
C LYS A 150 -32.50 -5.17 12.44
N GLU A 151 -32.85 -4.77 13.68
CA GLU A 151 -34.20 -4.92 14.22
C GLU A 151 -35.14 -3.82 13.71
N ALA A 152 -34.72 -2.58 13.73
CA ALA A 152 -35.52 -1.42 13.35
C ALA A 152 -35.67 -1.25 11.83
N TYR A 153 -34.68 -1.69 11.07
CA TYR A 153 -34.60 -1.53 9.60
C TYR A 153 -34.22 -2.85 8.92
N PRO A 154 -35.10 -3.84 8.85
CA PRO A 154 -34.78 -5.22 8.38
C PRO A 154 -34.22 -5.29 6.96
N ASP A 155 -34.58 -4.32 6.12
CA ASP A 155 -34.12 -4.25 4.72
C ASP A 155 -32.76 -3.56 4.57
N VAL A 156 -32.17 -3.05 5.65
CA VAL A 156 -30.88 -2.39 5.65
C VAL A 156 -29.79 -3.38 6.06
N ILE A 157 -28.71 -3.40 5.31
CA ILE A 157 -27.49 -4.12 5.70
C ILE A 157 -26.75 -3.25 6.73
N PRO A 158 -26.62 -3.69 7.99
CA PRO A 158 -26.05 -2.86 9.06
C PRO A 158 -24.59 -2.47 8.85
N TRP A 159 -23.88 -3.26 8.09
CA TRP A 159 -22.47 -3.04 7.75
C TRP A 159 -22.23 -3.35 6.28
N ASP A 160 -21.66 -2.39 5.60
CA ASP A 160 -21.12 -2.54 4.24
C ASP A 160 -19.69 -2.00 4.22
N SER A 161 -18.92 -2.41 3.23
CA SER A 161 -17.56 -1.91 3.01
C SER A 161 -17.53 -0.92 1.85
N ASP A 162 -16.45 -0.19 1.76
CA ASP A 162 -16.19 0.73 0.64
C ASP A 162 -16.01 0.04 -0.73
N GLY A 163 -16.25 -1.27 -0.80
CA GLY A 163 -16.09 -2.06 -2.00
C GLY A 163 -14.65 -2.50 -2.28
N THR A 164 -13.71 -2.22 -1.38
CA THR A 164 -12.34 -2.69 -1.53
C THR A 164 -12.20 -4.12 -0.99
N PRO A 165 -11.93 -5.14 -1.84
CA PRO A 165 -11.96 -6.55 -1.44
C PRO A 165 -11.01 -6.93 -0.30
N VAL A 166 -9.97 -6.15 -0.08
CA VAL A 166 -8.90 -6.44 0.89
C VAL A 166 -9.37 -6.31 2.34
N SER A 167 -10.25 -5.36 2.64
CA SER A 167 -10.81 -5.18 3.99
C SER A 167 -11.77 -6.30 4.41
N TYR A 168 -12.29 -7.05 3.45
CA TYR A 168 -13.33 -8.06 3.68
C TYR A 168 -12.79 -9.41 4.17
N THR A 169 -11.60 -9.78 3.77
CA THR A 169 -11.04 -11.12 4.03
C THR A 169 -10.57 -11.29 5.47
N HIS A 170 -10.13 -10.23 6.12
CA HIS A 170 -9.62 -10.31 7.49
C HIS A 170 -10.70 -10.32 8.57
N LEU A 171 -11.89 -9.78 8.32
CA LEU A 171 -12.98 -9.73 9.30
C LEU A 171 -13.90 -10.97 9.26
N ARG A 172 -13.85 -11.78 8.22
CA ARG A 172 -14.59 -13.05 8.13
C ARG A 172 -13.87 -14.27 8.72
N ALA A 173 -12.59 -14.13 9.06
CA ALA A 173 -11.77 -15.23 9.58
C ALA A 173 -11.82 -15.40 11.12
N HIS A 174 -12.61 -14.58 11.80
CA HIS A 174 -12.90 -14.62 13.24
C HIS A 174 -14.41 -14.51 13.47
#